data_860567af0a44c6bafce43ec19125d2ef
#
_entry.id   860567af0a44c6bafce43ec19125d2ef
#
_cell.length_a   1.000
_cell.length_b   1.000
_cell.length_c   1.000
_cell.angle_alpha   90.00
_cell.angle_beta   90.00
_cell.angle_gamma   90.00
#
_symmetry.space_group_name_H-M   'P 1'
#
loop_
_entity.id
_entity.type
_entity.pdbx_description
1 polymer ?
#
loop_
_entity_poly.entity_id
_entity_poly.type
_entity_poly.pdbx_seq_one_letter_code
_entity_poly.pdbx_strand_id
1 'polypeptide(L)'
;MVDTVYAHLYTPCALRTLSPDDSQYHGVYEGPQQQRDMAYHQGTAWVFPLGAYYLAYLRVHGYSAEAAQDVREALLPLEATLREGCIGQLPEIYNGDAPAFSRGCFAQAWSVGELLRVYEKLEEIEG
;
A
#
# COMPACT_ATOMS: atom_id res chain seq x y z
N MET A 1 -4.28 13.83 -9.43
CA MET A 1 -3.17 12.95 -8.98
C MET A 1 -3.68 11.86 -8.03
N VAL A 2 -4.35 12.16 -6.91
CA VAL A 2 -4.91 11.15 -6.00
C VAL A 2 -5.84 10.18 -6.74
N ASP A 3 -6.80 10.71 -7.52
CA ASP A 3 -7.75 9.89 -8.31
C ASP A 3 -7.04 9.01 -9.35
N THR A 4 -5.98 9.52 -9.96
CA THR A 4 -5.18 8.76 -10.94
C THR A 4 -4.46 7.58 -10.27
N VAL A 5 -3.86 7.82 -9.09
CA VAL A 5 -3.21 6.76 -8.31
C VAL A 5 -4.24 5.72 -7.88
N TYR A 6 -5.41 6.15 -7.42
CA TYR A 6 -6.49 5.24 -7.06
C TYR A 6 -6.91 4.35 -8.23
N ALA A 7 -7.16 4.96 -9.40
CA ALA A 7 -7.66 4.24 -10.57
C ALA A 7 -6.67 3.20 -11.13
N HIS A 8 -5.36 3.46 -11.06
CA HIS A 8 -4.37 2.65 -11.77
C HIS A 8 -3.41 1.85 -10.87
N LEU A 9 -3.15 2.32 -9.65
CA LEU A 9 -2.11 1.74 -8.80
C LEU A 9 -2.64 1.18 -7.47
N TYR A 10 -3.80 1.63 -7.01
CA TYR A 10 -4.31 1.29 -5.69
C TYR A 10 -4.66 -0.20 -5.58
N THR A 11 -4.28 -0.79 -4.44
CA THR A 11 -4.79 -2.06 -3.93
C THR A 11 -5.13 -1.90 -2.45
N PRO A 12 -5.96 -2.76 -1.85
CA PRO A 12 -6.36 -2.60 -0.45
C PRO A 12 -5.22 -2.56 0.57
N CYS A 13 -4.05 -3.13 0.24
CA CYS A 13 -2.92 -3.25 1.18
C CYS A 13 -1.66 -2.51 0.73
N ALA A 14 -1.61 -1.96 -0.49
CA ALA A 14 -0.39 -1.40 -1.06
C ALA A 14 -0.65 -0.58 -2.33
N LEU A 15 0.36 0.09 -2.86
CA LEU A 15 0.32 0.71 -4.19
C LEU A 15 1.22 -0.03 -5.17
N ARG A 16 0.69 -0.35 -6.35
CA ARG A 16 1.47 -0.93 -7.46
C ARG A 16 2.54 0.04 -7.94
N THR A 17 3.67 -0.50 -8.32
CA THR A 17 4.79 0.26 -8.89
C THR A 17 4.58 0.61 -10.38
N LEU A 18 3.69 -0.12 -11.05
CA LEU A 18 3.30 0.12 -12.45
C LEU A 18 1.83 -0.22 -12.62
N SER A 19 1.14 0.48 -13.53
CA SER A 19 -0.25 0.18 -13.89
C SER A 19 -0.36 -1.19 -14.58
N PRO A 20 -1.39 -1.99 -14.28
CA PRO A 20 -1.69 -3.21 -15.04
C PRO A 20 -1.94 -2.97 -16.54
N ASP A 21 -2.25 -1.73 -16.94
CA ASP A 21 -2.47 -1.36 -18.33
C ASP A 21 -1.16 -1.16 -19.12
N ASP A 22 -0.01 -1.11 -18.43
CA ASP A 22 1.29 -0.95 -19.07
C ASP A 22 1.80 -2.29 -19.62
N SER A 23 2.34 -2.26 -20.83
CA SER A 23 2.86 -3.46 -21.51
C SER A 23 4.04 -4.13 -20.80
N GLN A 24 4.71 -3.42 -19.89
CA GLN A 24 5.84 -3.93 -19.08
C GLN A 24 5.41 -4.39 -17.69
N TYR A 25 4.10 -4.45 -17.42
CA TYR A 25 3.59 -4.86 -16.12
C TYR A 25 3.90 -6.33 -15.79
N HIS A 26 4.45 -6.55 -14.60
CA HIS A 26 4.77 -7.86 -14.03
C HIS A 26 4.26 -7.91 -12.58
N GLY A 27 3.00 -8.31 -12.41
CA GLY A 27 2.29 -8.24 -11.12
C GLY A 27 2.66 -9.31 -10.11
N VAL A 28 3.40 -10.37 -10.50
CA VAL A 28 3.71 -11.50 -9.63
C VAL A 28 5.21 -11.57 -9.35
N TYR A 29 5.58 -11.49 -8.06
CA TYR A 29 6.96 -11.56 -7.58
C TYR A 29 7.30 -13.00 -7.18
N GLU A 30 7.73 -13.81 -8.13
CA GLU A 30 8.14 -15.21 -7.91
C GLU A 30 9.09 -15.71 -8.99
N GLY A 31 9.58 -16.96 -8.83
CA GLY A 31 10.46 -17.59 -9.80
C GLY A 31 11.94 -17.23 -9.63
N PRO A 32 12.77 -17.42 -10.68
CA PRO A 32 14.19 -17.07 -10.68
C PRO A 32 14.44 -15.59 -10.41
N GLN A 33 15.65 -15.25 -9.95
CA GLN A 33 16.02 -13.88 -9.58
C GLN A 33 15.68 -12.87 -10.68
N GLN A 34 16.01 -13.16 -11.93
CA GLN A 34 15.74 -12.25 -13.05
C GLN A 34 14.25 -11.89 -13.18
N GLN A 35 13.35 -12.86 -13.00
CA GLN A 35 11.91 -12.61 -13.06
C GLN A 35 11.44 -11.77 -11.87
N ARG A 36 11.97 -12.03 -10.68
CA ARG A 36 11.67 -11.24 -9.48
C ARG A 36 12.17 -9.81 -9.63
N ASP A 37 13.39 -9.61 -10.15
CA ASP A 37 13.96 -8.28 -10.38
C ASP A 37 13.12 -7.46 -11.38
N MET A 38 12.59 -8.12 -12.42
CA MET A 38 11.66 -7.47 -13.36
C MET A 38 10.35 -7.05 -12.69
N ALA A 39 9.78 -7.90 -11.83
CA ALA A 39 8.52 -7.58 -11.14
C ALA A 39 8.68 -6.51 -10.05
N TYR A 40 9.85 -6.43 -9.41
CA TYR A 40 10.08 -5.67 -8.18
C TYR A 40 9.72 -4.18 -8.27
N HIS A 41 9.90 -3.57 -9.45
CA HIS A 41 9.54 -2.18 -9.74
C HIS A 41 8.58 -2.03 -10.93
N GLN A 42 8.05 -3.13 -11.44
CA GLN A 42 7.20 -3.12 -12.63
C GLN A 42 5.86 -3.85 -12.41
N GLY A 43 5.30 -3.76 -11.22
CA GLY A 43 3.99 -4.34 -10.98
C GLY A 43 3.70 -4.78 -9.56
N THR A 44 4.73 -5.18 -8.77
CA THR A 44 4.53 -5.45 -7.34
C THR A 44 3.97 -4.22 -6.63
N ALA A 45 3.16 -4.48 -5.61
CA ALA A 45 2.54 -3.44 -4.80
C ALA A 45 3.34 -3.25 -3.50
N TRP A 46 3.77 -2.03 -3.24
CA TRP A 46 4.57 -1.66 -2.07
C TRP A 46 3.72 -1.00 -1.00
N VAL A 47 3.96 -1.36 0.26
CA VAL A 47 3.17 -0.84 1.38
C VAL A 47 3.53 0.61 1.70
N PHE A 48 4.82 0.97 1.73
CA PHE A 48 5.23 2.30 2.19
C PHE A 48 4.64 3.48 1.39
N PRO A 49 4.42 3.41 0.06
CA PRO A 49 3.85 4.55 -0.66
C PRO A 49 2.38 4.81 -0.31
N LEU A 50 1.71 3.80 0.26
CA LEU A 50 0.31 3.92 0.69
C LEU A 50 0.14 5.00 1.78
N GLY A 51 1.15 5.15 2.66
CA GLY A 51 1.15 6.23 3.66
C GLY A 51 1.12 7.62 3.02
N ALA A 52 2.00 7.86 2.05
CA ALA A 52 2.03 9.12 1.31
C ALA A 52 0.72 9.37 0.53
N TYR A 53 0.13 8.31 -0.03
CA TYR A 53 -1.16 8.38 -0.72
C TYR A 53 -2.29 8.85 0.22
N TYR A 54 -2.46 8.23 1.38
CA TYR A 54 -3.51 8.62 2.33
C TYR A 54 -3.29 10.03 2.88
N LEU A 55 -2.06 10.44 3.16
CA LEU A 55 -1.77 11.81 3.56
C LEU A 55 -2.12 12.83 2.46
N ALA A 56 -1.87 12.48 1.19
CA ALA A 56 -2.28 13.30 0.06
C ALA A 56 -3.82 13.33 -0.10
N TYR A 57 -4.49 12.19 0.08
CA TYR A 57 -5.95 12.10 0.08
C TYR A 57 -6.56 13.02 1.14
N LEU A 58 -6.14 12.89 2.39
CA LEU A 58 -6.62 13.75 3.49
C LEU A 58 -6.41 15.23 3.18
N ARG A 59 -5.26 15.59 2.63
CA ARG A 59 -4.93 16.97 2.29
C ARG A 59 -5.85 17.54 1.21
N VAL A 60 -6.10 16.82 0.10
CA VAL A 60 -6.96 17.32 -0.99
C VAL A 60 -8.43 17.39 -0.60
N HIS A 61 -8.85 16.61 0.40
CA HIS A 61 -10.18 16.65 1.00
C HIS A 61 -10.26 17.58 2.23
N GLY A 62 -9.28 18.47 2.42
CA GLY A 62 -9.29 19.52 3.44
C GLY A 62 -9.24 19.00 4.88
N TYR A 63 -8.71 17.79 5.09
CA TYR A 63 -8.65 17.14 6.40
C TYR A 63 -10.03 17.03 7.08
N SER A 64 -11.07 16.81 6.31
CA SER A 64 -12.43 16.67 6.83
C SER A 64 -12.61 15.38 7.63
N ALA A 65 -13.56 15.38 8.57
CA ALA A 65 -13.91 14.18 9.34
C ALA A 65 -14.41 13.03 8.44
N GLU A 66 -15.10 13.36 7.34
CA GLU A 66 -15.53 12.38 6.33
C GLU A 66 -14.31 11.71 5.67
N ALA A 67 -13.34 12.51 5.23
CA ALA A 67 -12.11 11.96 4.64
C ALA A 67 -11.29 11.13 5.63
N ALA A 68 -11.28 11.51 6.91
CA ALA A 68 -10.63 10.72 7.96
C ALA A 68 -11.31 9.34 8.12
N GLN A 69 -12.65 9.33 8.13
CA GLN A 69 -13.43 8.09 8.19
C GLN A 69 -13.15 7.19 6.97
N ASP A 70 -13.14 7.76 5.76
CA ASP A 70 -12.82 7.02 4.53
C ASP A 70 -11.45 6.33 4.62
N VAL A 71 -10.45 7.05 5.13
CA VAL A 71 -9.09 6.49 5.29
C VAL A 71 -9.06 5.41 6.37
N ARG A 72 -9.76 5.58 7.48
CA ARG A 72 -9.85 4.54 8.50
C ARG A 72 -10.47 3.26 7.96
N GLU A 73 -11.56 3.36 7.21
CA GLU A 73 -12.20 2.20 6.58
C GLU A 73 -11.28 1.53 5.55
N ALA A 74 -10.58 2.34 4.75
CA ALA A 74 -9.64 1.84 3.76
C ALA A 74 -8.39 1.15 4.36
N LEU A 75 -8.04 1.43 5.62
CA LEU A 75 -6.93 0.77 6.33
C LEU A 75 -7.29 -0.61 6.91
N LEU A 76 -8.56 -0.91 7.10
CA LEU A 76 -9.01 -2.17 7.73
C LEU A 76 -8.44 -3.44 7.07
N PRO A 77 -8.38 -3.57 5.72
CA PRO A 77 -7.77 -4.73 5.10
C PRO A 77 -6.29 -4.89 5.45
N LEU A 78 -5.54 -3.79 5.52
CA LEU A 78 -4.12 -3.81 5.87
C LEU A 78 -3.91 -4.13 7.36
N GLU A 79 -4.74 -3.60 8.25
CA GLU A 79 -4.72 -3.93 9.68
C GLU A 79 -4.97 -5.43 9.92
N ALA A 80 -5.84 -6.04 9.13
CA ALA A 80 -6.11 -7.47 9.21
C ALA A 80 -4.83 -8.30 8.96
N THR A 81 -3.94 -7.82 8.07
CA THR A 81 -2.68 -8.51 7.75
C THR A 81 -1.66 -8.50 8.89
N LEU A 82 -1.80 -7.61 9.89
CA LEU A 82 -0.95 -7.60 11.10
C LEU A 82 -1.06 -8.88 11.93
N ARG A 83 -2.06 -9.71 11.66
CA ARG A 83 -2.28 -11.02 12.30
C ARG A 83 -1.73 -12.19 11.49
N GLU A 84 -1.20 -11.91 10.31
CA GLU A 84 -0.64 -12.89 9.37
C GLU A 84 0.88 -12.78 9.33
N GLY A 85 1.55 -13.81 8.84
CA GLY A 85 3.00 -13.78 8.64
C GLY A 85 3.77 -13.45 9.92
N CYS A 86 4.43 -12.31 9.95
CA CYS A 86 5.11 -11.77 11.14
C CYS A 86 4.14 -10.90 11.94
N ILE A 87 3.57 -11.48 13.01
CA ILE A 87 2.53 -10.83 13.82
C ILE A 87 2.97 -9.43 14.30
N GLY A 88 2.12 -8.43 14.08
CA GLY A 88 2.38 -7.04 14.45
C GLY A 88 3.34 -6.31 13.52
N GLN A 89 3.65 -6.88 12.36
CA GLN A 89 4.52 -6.29 11.35
C GLN A 89 3.84 -6.26 9.99
N LEU A 90 4.36 -5.43 9.09
CA LEU A 90 3.92 -5.36 7.70
C LEU A 90 5.05 -5.81 6.76
N PRO A 91 4.70 -6.52 5.69
CA PRO A 91 5.69 -6.92 4.70
C PRO A 91 6.19 -5.73 3.89
N GLU A 92 7.21 -5.96 3.11
CA GLU A 92 7.75 -5.01 2.15
C GLU A 92 6.80 -4.80 0.99
N ILE A 93 6.40 -5.88 0.33
CA ILE A 93 5.61 -5.89 -0.90
C ILE A 93 4.52 -6.97 -0.87
N TYR A 94 3.57 -6.79 -1.78
CA TYR A 94 2.58 -7.79 -2.19
C TYR A 94 2.67 -8.03 -3.69
N ASN A 95 2.18 -9.17 -4.16
CA ASN A 95 1.88 -9.31 -5.59
C ASN A 95 0.90 -8.20 -6.01
N GLY A 96 1.13 -7.60 -7.17
CA GLY A 96 0.21 -6.64 -7.74
C GLY A 96 -1.08 -7.27 -8.27
N ASP A 97 -1.02 -8.58 -8.58
CA ASP A 97 -2.16 -9.37 -9.03
C ASP A 97 -2.80 -10.15 -7.89
N ALA A 98 -4.10 -10.45 -8.03
CA ALA A 98 -4.80 -11.34 -7.12
C ALA A 98 -4.42 -12.81 -7.39
N PRO A 99 -4.25 -13.63 -6.34
CA PRO A 99 -4.29 -13.27 -4.92
C PRO A 99 -3.04 -12.47 -4.49
N ALA A 100 -3.26 -11.42 -3.70
CA ALA A 100 -2.22 -10.49 -3.27
C ALA A 100 -1.38 -11.08 -2.12
N PHE A 101 -0.62 -12.12 -2.39
CA PHE A 101 0.30 -12.70 -1.41
C PHE A 101 1.42 -11.73 -1.05
N SER A 102 1.76 -11.67 0.24
CA SER A 102 2.93 -10.95 0.72
C SER A 102 4.22 -11.58 0.19
N ARG A 103 5.19 -10.72 -0.15
CA ARG A 103 6.48 -11.08 -0.73
C ARG A 103 7.58 -10.19 -0.14
N GLY A 104 8.82 -10.43 -0.57
CA GLY A 104 9.97 -9.67 -0.11
C GLY A 104 10.27 -9.90 1.37
N CYS A 105 10.70 -8.85 2.05
CA CYS A 105 10.94 -8.88 3.49
C CYS A 105 9.60 -8.98 4.25
N PHE A 106 9.48 -9.96 5.15
CA PHE A 106 8.24 -10.20 5.91
C PHE A 106 7.95 -9.15 7.01
N ALA A 107 8.93 -8.33 7.38
CA ALA A 107 8.82 -7.27 8.38
C ALA A 107 9.65 -6.07 7.93
N GLN A 108 9.00 -5.05 7.39
CA GLN A 108 9.66 -3.89 6.80
C GLN A 108 9.34 -2.61 7.58
N ALA A 109 10.38 -1.98 8.14
CA ALA A 109 10.23 -0.84 9.04
C ALA A 109 9.52 0.36 8.37
N TRP A 110 9.85 0.69 7.13
CA TRP A 110 9.20 1.82 6.44
C TRP A 110 7.73 1.57 6.10
N SER A 111 7.33 0.31 5.93
CA SER A 111 5.91 -0.03 5.76
C SER A 111 5.10 0.35 7.00
N VAL A 112 5.61 0.04 8.18
CA VAL A 112 5.00 0.43 9.45
C VAL A 112 5.13 1.93 9.70
N GLY A 113 6.31 2.50 9.49
CA GLY A 113 6.59 3.91 9.76
C GLY A 113 5.73 4.87 8.95
N GLU A 114 5.51 4.59 7.66
CA GLU A 114 4.65 5.43 6.83
C GLU A 114 3.18 5.36 7.23
N LEU A 115 2.70 4.20 7.69
CA LEU A 115 1.33 4.10 8.20
C LEU A 115 1.16 4.79 9.56
N LEU A 116 2.15 4.74 10.45
CA LEU A 116 2.09 5.48 11.71
C LEU A 116 1.89 6.99 11.49
N ARG A 117 2.50 7.56 10.44
CA ARG A 117 2.27 8.96 10.05
C ARG A 117 0.81 9.23 9.64
N VAL A 118 0.16 8.26 9.02
CA VAL A 118 -1.27 8.38 8.68
C VAL A 118 -2.12 8.36 9.94
N TYR A 119 -1.88 7.41 10.84
CA TYR A 119 -2.61 7.33 12.11
C TYR A 119 -2.43 8.58 12.96
N GLU A 120 -1.20 9.09 13.08
CA GLU A 120 -0.92 10.37 13.75
C GLU A 120 -1.77 11.51 13.16
N LYS A 121 -1.85 11.59 11.82
CA LYS A 121 -2.67 12.60 11.16
C LYS A 121 -4.17 12.40 11.39
N LEU A 122 -4.65 11.17 11.43
CA LEU A 122 -6.06 10.88 11.75
C LEU A 122 -6.41 11.31 13.17
N GLU A 123 -5.56 11.00 14.16
CA GLU A 123 -5.73 11.45 15.55
C GLU A 123 -5.78 12.99 15.66
N GLU A 124 -4.92 13.70 14.91
CA GLU A 124 -4.94 15.18 14.86
C GLU A 124 -6.24 15.74 14.29
N ILE A 125 -6.88 15.07 13.34
CA ILE A 125 -8.14 15.51 12.71
C ILE A 125 -9.33 15.25 13.64
N GLU A 126 -9.31 14.12 14.33
CA GLU A 126 -10.41 13.68 15.20
C GLU A 126 -10.39 14.38 16.58
N GLY A 127 -9.25 14.96 16.96
CA GLY A 127 -9.08 15.86 18.12
C GLY A 127 -9.18 15.23 19.44
#